data_5e0d619690e75191be8e9877c8a44cc4
#
_entry.id   5e0d619690e75191be8e9877c8a44cc4
#
_cell.length_a   1.000
_cell.length_b   1.000
_cell.length_c   1.000
_cell.angle_alpha   90.00
_cell.angle_beta   90.00
_cell.angle_gamma   90.00
#
_symmetry.space_group_name_H-M   'P 1'
#
loop_
_entity.id
_entity.type
_entity.pdbx_description
1 polymer ?
#
loop_
_entity_poly.entity_id
_entity_poly.type
_entity_poly.pdbx_seq_one_letter_code
_entity_poly.pdbx_strand_id
1 'polypeptide(L)'
;MAFESLTEKLQNVFKNLRSKGRLTEADVKTALKEVKMALLEADVSFKVVKQFIKSVQEQAVGQDVMNGLNPGQMVIKIVNDELVKLEKSEIGRAHV
;
A
#
# COMPACT_ATOMS: atom_id res chain seq x y z
N MET A 1 -4.36 -8.75 -18.23
CA MET A 1 -4.94 -7.51 -17.71
C MET A 1 -4.11 -6.97 -16.57
N ALA A 2 -3.83 -5.67 -16.64
CA ALA A 2 -2.95 -5.05 -15.66
C ALA A 2 -3.53 -5.09 -14.24
N PHE A 3 -4.83 -4.94 -14.13
CA PHE A 3 -5.47 -4.90 -12.81
C PHE A 3 -5.45 -6.25 -12.11
N GLU A 4 -5.57 -7.32 -12.87
CA GLU A 4 -5.51 -8.65 -12.29
C GLU A 4 -4.12 -8.93 -11.70
N SER A 5 -3.09 -8.57 -12.46
CA SER A 5 -1.72 -8.75 -12.02
C SER A 5 -1.43 -7.89 -10.77
N LEU A 6 -1.91 -6.66 -10.77
CA LEU A 6 -1.75 -5.77 -9.63
C LEU A 6 -2.42 -6.35 -8.40
N THR A 7 -3.65 -6.83 -8.54
CA THR A 7 -4.40 -7.40 -7.42
C THR A 7 -3.67 -8.60 -6.84
N GLU A 8 -3.16 -9.49 -7.69
CA GLU A 8 -2.42 -10.66 -7.23
C GLU A 8 -1.18 -10.27 -6.44
N LYS A 9 -0.43 -9.30 -6.95
CA LYS A 9 0.79 -8.85 -6.28
C LYS A 9 0.47 -8.21 -4.94
N LEU A 10 -0.57 -7.40 -4.89
CA LEU A 10 -0.99 -6.78 -3.64
C LEU A 10 -1.45 -7.82 -2.64
N GLN A 11 -2.18 -8.83 -3.08
CA GLN A 11 -2.63 -9.88 -2.18
C GLN A 11 -1.45 -10.67 -1.62
N ASN A 12 -0.42 -10.90 -2.41
CA ASN A 12 0.78 -11.58 -1.93
C ASN A 12 1.48 -10.74 -0.85
N VAL A 13 1.58 -9.44 -1.07
CA VAL A 13 2.15 -8.53 -0.08
C VAL A 13 1.33 -8.57 1.21
N PHE A 14 0.02 -8.49 1.07
CA PHE A 14 -0.89 -8.51 2.23
C PHE A 14 -0.80 -9.82 2.99
N LYS A 15 -0.71 -10.92 2.27
CA LYS A 15 -0.56 -12.23 2.89
C LYS A 15 0.71 -12.30 3.72
N ASN A 16 1.81 -11.80 3.17
CA ASN A 16 3.08 -11.78 3.89
C ASN A 16 2.98 -10.91 5.13
N LEU A 17 2.32 -9.75 5.03
CA LEU A 17 2.14 -8.88 6.18
C LEU A 17 1.29 -9.54 7.26
N ARG A 18 0.22 -10.21 6.87
CA ARG A 18 -0.67 -10.86 7.84
C ARG A 18 -0.01 -12.04 8.54
N SER A 19 0.92 -12.70 7.86
CA SER A 19 1.59 -13.86 8.46
C SER A 19 2.61 -13.47 9.52
N LYS A 20 3.01 -12.21 9.57
CA LYS A 20 3.98 -11.74 10.56
C LYS A 20 3.27 -11.29 11.82
N GLY A 21 3.69 -11.84 12.95
CA GLY A 21 3.14 -11.44 14.25
C GLY A 21 3.63 -10.08 14.68
N ARG A 22 4.79 -9.66 14.19
CA ARG A 22 5.39 -8.38 14.46
C ARG A 22 5.88 -7.76 13.18
N LEU A 23 5.78 -6.45 13.10
CA LEU A 23 6.35 -5.71 11.98
C LEU A 23 7.42 -4.75 12.47
N THR A 24 8.51 -4.70 11.72
CA THR A 24 9.54 -3.69 11.91
C THR A 24 9.44 -2.68 10.79
N GLU A 25 10.13 -1.54 10.94
CA GLU A 25 10.17 -0.57 9.85
C GLU A 25 10.73 -1.19 8.58
N ALA A 26 11.71 -2.08 8.72
CA ALA A 26 12.27 -2.78 7.57
C ALA A 26 11.22 -3.63 6.85
N ASP A 27 10.38 -4.31 7.63
CA ASP A 27 9.30 -5.12 7.05
C ASP A 27 8.33 -4.25 6.27
N VAL A 28 7.95 -3.11 6.83
CA VAL A 28 7.06 -2.17 6.18
C VAL A 28 7.68 -1.64 4.89
N LYS A 29 8.95 -1.25 4.95
CA LYS A 29 9.65 -0.73 3.78
C LYS A 29 9.73 -1.78 2.67
N THR A 30 10.00 -3.03 3.03
CA THR A 30 10.05 -4.12 2.06
C THR A 30 8.69 -4.31 1.39
N ALA A 31 7.62 -4.33 2.19
CA ALA A 31 6.27 -4.48 1.66
C ALA A 31 5.92 -3.32 0.73
N LEU A 32 6.23 -2.10 1.13
CA LEU A 32 5.94 -0.93 0.31
C LEU A 32 6.74 -0.92 -0.97
N LYS A 33 7.95 -1.44 -0.94
CA LYS A 33 8.76 -1.56 -2.15
C LYS A 33 8.06 -2.48 -3.16
N GLU A 34 7.51 -3.59 -2.67
CA GLU A 34 6.78 -4.51 -3.53
C GLU A 34 5.51 -3.87 -4.08
N VAL A 35 4.80 -3.11 -3.25
CA VAL A 35 3.62 -2.37 -3.69
C VAL A 35 4.01 -1.35 -4.76
N LYS A 36 5.12 -0.64 -4.55
CA LYS A 36 5.62 0.32 -5.52
C LYS A 36 5.86 -0.34 -6.86
N MET A 37 6.54 -1.47 -6.85
CA MET A 37 6.84 -2.18 -8.09
C MET A 37 5.56 -2.64 -8.79
N ALA A 38 4.59 -3.12 -8.01
CA ALA A 38 3.32 -3.56 -8.58
C ALA A 38 2.57 -2.40 -9.25
N LEU A 39 2.56 -1.24 -8.61
CA LEU A 39 1.91 -0.07 -9.18
C LEU A 39 2.60 0.39 -10.46
N LEU A 40 3.93 0.37 -10.47
CA LEU A 40 4.68 0.76 -11.67
C LEU A 40 4.42 -0.20 -12.82
N GLU A 41 4.31 -1.50 -12.53
CA GLU A 41 3.98 -2.48 -13.56
C GLU A 41 2.58 -2.29 -14.11
N ALA A 42 1.69 -1.73 -13.32
CA ALA A 42 0.32 -1.41 -13.75
C ALA A 42 0.23 -0.07 -14.47
N ASP A 43 1.37 0.51 -14.83
CA ASP A 43 1.46 1.78 -15.57
C ASP A 43 0.95 2.99 -14.80
N VAL A 44 0.98 2.91 -13.48
CA VAL A 44 0.66 4.07 -12.66
C VAL A 44 1.83 5.05 -12.73
N SER A 45 1.53 6.33 -12.84
CA SER A 45 2.55 7.37 -12.93
C SER A 45 3.54 7.29 -11.77
N PHE A 46 4.82 7.39 -12.08
CA PHE A 46 5.86 7.36 -11.05
C PHE A 46 5.63 8.42 -9.97
N LYS A 47 5.21 9.60 -10.39
CA LYS A 47 4.95 10.70 -9.47
C LYS A 47 3.83 10.32 -8.47
N VAL A 48 2.77 9.71 -8.99
CA VAL A 48 1.64 9.27 -8.16
C VAL A 48 2.09 8.15 -7.23
N VAL A 49 2.84 7.20 -7.75
CA VAL A 49 3.34 6.08 -6.96
C VAL A 49 4.21 6.58 -5.81
N LYS A 50 5.07 7.54 -6.10
CA LYS A 50 5.97 8.10 -5.09
C LYS A 50 5.18 8.75 -3.96
N GLN A 51 4.16 9.52 -4.29
CA GLN A 51 3.31 10.17 -3.28
C GLN A 51 2.53 9.13 -2.48
N PHE A 52 2.02 8.13 -3.16
CA PHE A 52 1.28 7.04 -2.51
C PHE A 52 2.16 6.34 -1.49
N ILE A 53 3.35 5.92 -1.90
CA ILE A 53 4.26 5.19 -1.02
C ILE A 53 4.66 6.05 0.18
N LYS A 54 4.94 7.32 -0.05
CA LYS A 54 5.31 8.23 1.03
C LYS A 54 4.18 8.35 2.05
N SER A 55 2.97 8.54 1.56
CA SER A 55 1.80 8.68 2.43
C SER A 55 1.56 7.43 3.26
N VAL A 56 1.61 6.27 2.61
CA VAL A 56 1.43 5.00 3.31
C VAL A 56 2.54 4.78 4.33
N GLN A 57 3.77 5.05 3.95
CA GLN A 57 4.90 4.84 4.85
C GLN A 57 4.79 5.70 6.12
N GLU A 58 4.43 6.95 5.96
CA GLU A 58 4.28 7.83 7.11
C GLU A 58 3.23 7.32 8.09
N GLN A 59 2.14 6.80 7.57
CA GLN A 59 1.08 6.26 8.41
C GLN A 59 1.46 4.89 8.99
N ALA A 60 2.12 4.06 8.19
CA ALA A 60 2.41 2.69 8.58
C ALA A 60 3.50 2.59 9.64
N VAL A 61 4.44 3.53 9.68
CA VAL A 61 5.51 3.49 10.69
C VAL A 61 5.13 4.20 11.97
N GLY A 62 3.90 4.71 12.07
CA GLY A 62 3.42 5.33 13.29
C GLY A 62 3.39 4.33 14.44
N GLN A 63 3.60 4.82 15.66
CA GLN A 63 3.65 3.96 16.81
C GLN A 63 2.33 3.22 17.05
N ASP A 64 1.22 3.87 16.72
CA ASP A 64 -0.09 3.24 16.88
C ASP A 64 -0.21 1.96 16.03
N VAL A 65 0.39 1.98 14.85
CA VAL A 65 0.37 0.83 13.97
C VAL A 65 1.39 -0.21 14.41
N MET A 66 2.63 0.22 14.64
CA MET A 66 3.72 -0.70 14.95
C MET A 66 3.53 -1.41 16.29
N ASN A 67 2.93 -0.73 17.26
CA ASN A 67 2.69 -1.30 18.58
C ASN A 67 1.28 -1.86 18.75
N GLY A 68 0.49 -1.87 17.66
CA GLY A 68 -0.86 -2.41 17.71
C GLY A 68 -0.89 -3.92 17.80
N LEU A 69 -2.06 -4.45 18.10
CA LEU A 69 -2.25 -5.90 18.21
C LEU A 69 -2.10 -6.61 16.86
N ASN A 70 -2.51 -5.95 15.80
CA ASN A 70 -2.47 -6.53 14.46
C ASN A 70 -1.82 -5.54 13.48
N PRO A 71 -0.51 -5.33 13.59
CA PRO A 71 0.16 -4.34 12.75
C PRO A 71 0.04 -4.64 11.26
N GLY A 72 0.10 -5.91 10.89
CA GLY A 72 -0.04 -6.29 9.48
C GLY A 72 -1.37 -5.86 8.90
N GLN A 73 -2.45 -6.07 9.64
CA GLN A 73 -3.78 -5.67 9.17
C GLN A 73 -3.94 -4.17 9.13
N MET A 74 -3.32 -3.46 10.06
CA MET A 74 -3.35 -2.01 10.05
C MET A 74 -2.67 -1.45 8.81
N VAL A 75 -1.53 -2.02 8.44
CA VAL A 75 -0.82 -1.60 7.23
C VAL A 75 -1.68 -1.90 5.99
N ILE A 76 -2.31 -3.06 5.94
CA ILE A 76 -3.19 -3.42 4.84
C ILE A 76 -4.33 -2.41 4.71
N LYS A 77 -4.93 -2.05 5.84
CA LYS A 77 -6.01 -1.07 5.83
C LYS A 77 -5.53 0.28 5.30
N ILE A 78 -4.35 0.71 5.74
CA ILE A 78 -3.77 1.97 5.27
C ILE A 78 -3.55 1.94 3.76
N VAL A 79 -2.99 0.84 3.26
CA VAL A 79 -2.77 0.69 1.81
C VAL A 79 -4.09 0.76 1.06
N ASN A 80 -5.09 0.03 1.53
CA ASN A 80 -6.40 0.04 0.87
C ASN A 80 -7.04 1.42 0.89
N ASP A 81 -6.97 2.12 2.02
CA ASP A 81 -7.53 3.47 2.11
C ASP A 81 -6.84 4.41 1.14
N GLU A 82 -5.53 4.31 1.02
CA GLU A 82 -4.79 5.17 0.10
C GLU A 82 -5.06 4.81 -1.36
N LEU A 83 -5.27 3.52 -1.65
CA LEU A 83 -5.67 3.12 -2.99
C LEU A 83 -7.03 3.69 -3.37
N VAL A 84 -7.97 3.68 -2.43
CA VAL A 84 -9.29 4.27 -2.67
C VAL A 84 -9.17 5.76 -2.93
N LYS A 85 -8.36 6.45 -2.15
CA LYS A 85 -8.13 7.88 -2.37
C LYS A 85 -7.52 8.14 -3.73
N LEU A 86 -6.59 7.29 -4.14
CA LEU A 86 -5.96 7.42 -5.44
C LEU A 86 -6.97 7.27 -6.57
N GLU A 87 -7.83 6.27 -6.47
CA GLU A 87 -8.88 6.07 -7.45
C GLU A 87 -9.83 7.25 -7.52
N LYS A 88 -10.23 7.76 -6.37
CA LYS A 88 -11.13 8.92 -6.31
C LYS A 88 -10.46 10.16 -6.88
N SER A 89 -9.19 10.33 -6.59
CA SER A 89 -8.45 11.47 -7.11
C SER A 89 -8.39 11.46 -8.62
N GLU A 90 -8.15 10.29 -9.21
CA GLU A 90 -8.05 10.14 -10.64
C GLU A 90 -9.41 10.23 -11.33
N ILE A 91 -10.39 9.54 -10.78
CA ILE A 91 -11.72 9.45 -11.38
C ILE A 91 -12.55 10.67 -11.03
N GLY A 92 -12.39 11.17 -9.81
CA GLY A 92 -13.16 12.30 -9.32
C GLY A 92 -12.99 13.56 -10.14
N ARG A 93 -11.82 13.75 -10.74
CA ARG A 93 -11.58 14.92 -11.57
C ARG A 93 -12.44 14.91 -12.82
N ALA A 94 -12.72 13.73 -13.33
CA ALA A 94 -13.54 13.60 -14.51
C ALA A 94 -14.99 13.98 -14.26
N HIS A 95 -15.40 13.91 -13.01
CA HIS A 95 -16.77 14.26 -12.64
C HIS A 95 -17.02 15.74 -12.57
N VAL A 96 -15.98 16.47 -12.33
CA VAL A 96 -16.13 17.91 -12.20
C VAL A 96 -16.17 18.57 -13.55
#